data_0549b2c90d30cfc775cec9500ee09256
#
_entry.id   0549b2c90d30cfc775cec9500ee09256
#
_cell.length_a   1.000
_cell.length_b   1.000
_cell.length_c   1.000
_cell.angle_alpha   90.00
_cell.angle_beta   90.00
_cell.angle_gamma   90.00
#
_symmetry.space_group_name_H-M   'P 1'
#
loop_
_entity.id
_entity.type
_entity.pdbx_description
1 polymer ?
#
loop_
_entity_poly.entity_id
_entity_poly.type
_entity_poly.pdbx_seq_one_letter_code
_entity_poly.pdbx_strand_id
1 'polypeptide(L)' 'MKNHEGDRPQDVVGKRICTLRKQLKLTQAILASSAGMEESALQRIEAGRTNPTIKTLYKVSKALNIDIKDLFENL' A
#
# COMPACT_ATOMS: atom_id res chain seq x y z
N MET A 1 -12.21 -7.86 -16.67
CA MET A 1 -10.83 -7.77 -16.91
C MET A 1 -10.23 -6.51 -16.38
N LYS A 2 -9.15 -6.65 -15.72
CA LYS A 2 -8.54 -5.53 -15.23
C LYS A 2 -7.79 -4.79 -16.26
N ASN A 3 -7.76 -3.53 -16.17
CA ASN A 3 -7.13 -2.74 -17.16
C ASN A 3 -6.31 -1.65 -16.51
N HIS A 4 -5.04 -1.97 -16.34
CA HIS A 4 -4.10 -1.02 -15.78
C HIS A 4 -3.06 -0.61 -16.80
N GLU A 5 -3.48 -0.64 -18.06
CA GLU A 5 -2.63 -0.20 -19.14
C GLU A 5 -2.19 1.22 -18.86
N GLY A 6 -0.88 1.46 -18.82
CA GLY A 6 -0.34 2.76 -18.50
C GLY A 6 -0.02 2.97 -17.03
N ASP A 7 -0.53 2.11 -16.15
CA ASP A 7 -0.21 2.20 -14.74
C ASP A 7 1.06 1.40 -14.45
N ARG A 8 1.93 2.00 -13.64
CA ARG A 8 3.10 1.27 -13.17
C ARG A 8 2.68 0.37 -12.00
N PRO A 9 3.41 -0.74 -11.76
CA PRO A 9 3.07 -1.61 -10.62
C PRO A 9 2.99 -0.85 -9.29
N GLN A 10 3.88 0.11 -9.06
CA GLN A 10 3.85 0.87 -7.82
C GLN A 10 2.61 1.76 -7.71
N ASP A 11 2.05 2.19 -8.83
CA ASP A 11 0.79 2.95 -8.79
C ASP A 11 -0.36 2.04 -8.37
N VAL A 12 -0.40 0.83 -8.92
CA VAL A 12 -1.48 -0.11 -8.62
C VAL A 12 -1.42 -0.52 -7.15
N VAL A 13 -0.24 -0.88 -6.67
CA VAL A 13 -0.06 -1.29 -5.28
C VAL A 13 -0.36 -0.13 -4.33
N GLY A 14 0.13 1.06 -4.67
CA GLY A 14 -0.12 2.24 -3.82
C GLY A 14 -1.60 2.55 -3.70
N LYS A 15 -2.33 2.49 -4.81
CA LYS A 15 -3.78 2.71 -4.78
C LYS A 15 -4.49 1.64 -3.97
N ARG A 16 -4.03 0.40 -4.08
CA ARG A 16 -4.62 -0.70 -3.33
C ARG A 16 -4.46 -0.49 -1.83
N ILE A 17 -3.26 -0.11 -1.41
CA ILE A 17 -3.00 0.18 0.01
C ILE A 17 -3.93 1.31 0.49
N CYS A 18 -4.02 2.37 -0.30
CA CYS A 18 -4.86 3.52 0.06
C CYS A 18 -6.32 3.09 0.21
N THR A 19 -6.83 2.29 -0.72
CA THR A 19 -8.21 1.82 -0.68
C THR A 19 -8.46 0.98 0.57
N LEU A 20 -7.58 0.03 0.84
CA LEU A 20 -7.75 -0.85 2.00
C LEU A 20 -7.65 -0.06 3.30
N ARG A 21 -6.72 0.89 3.36
CA ARG A 21 -6.57 1.74 4.53
C ARG A 21 -7.85 2.52 4.82
N LYS A 22 -8.42 3.12 3.77
CA LYS A 22 -9.63 3.91 3.93
C LYS A 22 -10.84 3.06 4.31
N GLN A 23 -10.90 1.84 3.78
CA GLN A 23 -11.97 0.91 4.16
C GLN A 23 -11.93 0.60 5.65
N LEU A 24 -10.73 0.57 6.23
CA LEU A 24 -10.56 0.34 7.65
C LEU A 24 -10.65 1.64 8.45
N LYS A 25 -10.88 2.76 7.78
CA LYS A 25 -11.00 4.08 8.41
C LYS A 25 -9.73 4.49 9.16
N LEU A 26 -8.58 4.11 8.61
CA LEU A 26 -7.29 4.45 9.19
C LEU A 26 -6.71 5.67 8.50
N THR A 27 -6.05 6.53 9.27
CA THR A 27 -5.28 7.61 8.68
C THR A 27 -3.93 7.06 8.24
N GLN A 28 -3.24 7.80 7.38
CA GLN A 28 -1.89 7.42 6.99
C GLN A 28 -0.96 7.36 8.21
N ALA A 29 -1.12 8.29 9.14
CA ALA A 29 -0.29 8.30 10.34
C ALA A 29 -0.48 7.02 11.15
N ILE A 30 -1.73 6.58 11.32
CA ILE A 30 -2.01 5.39 12.11
C ILE A 30 -1.48 4.14 11.42
N LEU A 31 -1.72 4.02 10.11
CA LEU A 31 -1.22 2.84 9.39
C LEU A 31 0.31 2.81 9.40
N ALA A 32 0.95 3.95 9.17
CA ALA A 32 2.42 4.00 9.17
C ALA A 32 2.96 3.58 10.53
N SER A 33 2.37 4.11 11.60
CA SER A 33 2.79 3.77 12.95
C SER A 33 2.66 2.27 13.20
N SER A 34 1.52 1.69 12.80
CA SER A 34 1.29 0.25 12.97
C SER A 34 2.27 -0.58 12.17
N ALA A 35 2.70 -0.08 11.01
CA ALA A 35 3.64 -0.79 10.16
C ALA A 35 5.10 -0.52 10.53
N GLY A 36 5.33 0.34 11.53
CA GLY A 36 6.69 0.66 11.95
C GLY A 36 7.46 1.48 10.93
N MET A 37 6.77 2.42 10.26
CA MET A 37 7.41 3.24 9.24
C MET A 37 6.99 4.70 9.39
N GLU A 38 7.72 5.58 8.72
CA GLU A 38 7.40 7.00 8.75
C GLU A 38 6.16 7.27 7.91
N GLU A 39 5.35 8.21 8.36
CA GLU A 39 4.16 8.61 7.62
C GLU A 39 4.52 9.10 6.22
N SER A 40 5.60 9.87 6.10
CA SER A 40 6.02 10.39 4.79
C SER A 40 6.37 9.26 3.82
N ALA A 41 6.93 8.17 4.35
CA ALA A 41 7.24 7.02 3.52
C ALA A 41 5.96 6.38 2.99
N LEU A 42 4.96 6.23 3.84
CA LEU A 42 3.67 5.68 3.42
C LEU A 42 2.99 6.58 2.41
N GLN A 43 3.06 7.90 2.61
CA GLN A 43 2.49 8.84 1.64
C GLN A 43 3.08 8.64 0.26
N ARG A 44 4.40 8.46 0.18
CA ARG A 44 5.06 8.26 -1.11
C ARG A 44 4.66 6.94 -1.75
N ILE A 45 4.49 5.90 -0.93
CA ILE A 45 4.05 4.60 -1.45
C ILE A 45 2.64 4.70 -2.03
N GLU A 46 1.72 5.32 -1.31
CA GLU A 46 0.34 5.45 -1.77
C GLU A 46 0.24 6.30 -3.02
N ALA A 47 1.15 7.25 -3.18
CA ALA A 47 1.17 8.12 -4.34
C ALA A 47 1.92 7.52 -5.53
N GLY A 48 2.50 6.34 -5.38
CA GLY A 48 3.24 5.70 -6.47
C GLY A 48 4.59 6.35 -6.75
N ARG A 49 5.13 7.08 -5.79
CA ARG A 49 6.37 7.84 -5.98
C ARG A 49 7.62 7.08 -5.57
N THR A 50 7.46 5.85 -5.12
CA THR A 50 8.60 5.05 -4.69
C THR A 50 8.32 3.59 -4.97
N ASN A 51 9.39 2.81 -5.02
CA ASN A 51 9.30 1.36 -5.18
C ASN A 51 9.57 0.75 -3.81
N PRO A 52 8.53 0.42 -3.04
CA PRO A 52 8.76 -0.17 -1.73
C PRO A 52 9.35 -1.56 -1.85
N THR A 53 10.14 -1.93 -0.87
CA THR A 53 10.69 -3.29 -0.83
C THR A 53 9.58 -4.26 -0.44
N ILE A 54 9.81 -5.54 -0.74
CA ILE A 54 8.88 -6.57 -0.28
C ILE A 54 8.75 -6.56 1.24
N LYS A 55 9.86 -6.31 1.94
CA LYS A 55 9.84 -6.25 3.39
C LYS A 55 8.89 -5.14 3.87
N THR A 56 8.95 -3.98 3.25
CA THR A 56 8.07 -2.86 3.60
C THR A 56 6.61 -3.22 3.31
N LEU A 57 6.35 -3.83 2.14
CA LEU A 57 4.99 -4.21 1.79
C LEU A 57 4.46 -5.28 2.74
N TYR A 58 5.32 -6.18 3.20
CA TYR A 58 4.91 -7.17 4.18
C TYR A 58 4.47 -6.50 5.47
N LYS A 59 5.23 -5.51 5.95
CA LYS A 59 4.85 -4.77 7.16
C LYS A 59 3.51 -4.07 6.99
N VAL A 60 3.28 -3.47 5.82
CA VAL A 60 2.02 -2.80 5.55
C VAL A 60 0.86 -3.80 5.53
N SER A 61 1.06 -4.95 4.89
CA SER A 61 0.01 -5.96 4.83
C SER A 61 -0.34 -6.47 6.22
N LYS A 62 0.65 -6.68 7.07
CA LYS A 62 0.38 -7.12 8.45
C LYS A 62 -0.40 -6.05 9.20
N ALA A 63 -0.04 -4.79 9.03
CA ALA A 63 -0.75 -3.70 9.69
C ALA A 63 -2.19 -3.59 9.20
N LEU A 64 -2.45 -3.96 7.95
CA LEU A 64 -3.79 -4.00 7.39
C LEU A 64 -4.52 -5.31 7.69
N ASN A 65 -3.82 -6.26 8.31
CA ASN A 65 -4.37 -7.57 8.65
C ASN A 65 -4.81 -8.37 7.42
N ILE A 66 -3.99 -8.33 6.39
CA ILE A 66 -4.23 -9.07 5.15
C ILE A 66 -2.95 -9.80 4.77
N ASP A 67 -3.07 -10.72 3.80
CA ASP A 67 -1.89 -11.37 3.23
C ASP A 67 -1.24 -10.42 2.24
N ILE A 68 0.09 -10.52 2.11
CA ILE A 68 0.80 -9.63 1.20
C ILE A 68 0.30 -9.79 -0.24
N LYS A 69 -0.14 -10.99 -0.63
CA LYS A 69 -0.64 -11.20 -1.98
C LYS A 69 -1.84 -10.31 -2.30
N ASP A 70 -2.60 -9.93 -1.28
CA ASP A 70 -3.78 -9.09 -1.48
C ASP A 70 -3.40 -7.68 -1.93
N LEU A 71 -2.16 -7.27 -1.71
CA LEU A 71 -1.69 -5.98 -2.20
C LEU A 71 -1.42 -5.99 -3.70
N PHE A 72 -1.31 -7.18 -4.28
CA PHE A 72 -0.95 -7.34 -5.68
C PHE A 72 -2.14 -7.70 -6.57
N GLU A 73 -3.34 -7.65 -6.03
CA GLU A 73 -4.52 -7.84 -6.86
C GLU A 73 -4.55 -6.80 -7.95
N ASN A 74 -4.92 -7.23 -9.13
CA ASN A 74 -5.03 -6.34 -10.28
C ASN A 74 -3.69 -5.98 -10.93
N LEU A 75 -2.62 -6.62 -10.55
CA LEU A 75 -1.35 -6.45 -11.24
C LEU A 75 -1.27 -7.28 -12.51
#